data_6e8b5fca061da1b221020165bad0de39
#
_entry.id   6e8b5fca061da1b221020165bad0de39
#
_cell.length_a   1.000
_cell.length_b   1.000
_cell.length_c   1.000
_cell.angle_alpha   90.00
_cell.angle_beta   90.00
_cell.angle_gamma   90.00
#
_symmetry.space_group_name_H-M   'P 1'
#
loop_
_entity.id
_entity.type
_entity.pdbx_description
1 polymer ?
#
loop_
_entity_poly.entity_id
_entity_poly.type
_entity_poly.pdbx_seq_one_letter_code
_entity_poly.pdbx_strand_id
1 'polypeptide(L)'
;NGAKLWDLDDAAWEAVRERTMSLRPQVGGFFDYGGTFNSLKNGEMLAMCGIGDWITGVLEKDGAPLASVIPKEGGIQWTESYCLGKGSSKADIVKTFIQYMLSPEGQVKSAQMAAYPGNCITKGGRAALVATDRAEAERTNQVDGNPMDPITLIKDGRIHYRNIPVNQTLEDWNDFWSEYKNA
;
A
#
# COMPACT_ATOMS: atom_id res chain seq x y z
N ASN A 1 4.46 -10.70 16.33
CA ASN A 1 3.38 -10.45 17.30
C ASN A 1 2.34 -9.44 16.78
N GLY A 2 1.82 -9.61 15.56
CA GLY A 2 0.91 -8.67 14.91
C GLY A 2 -0.42 -8.38 15.61
N ALA A 3 -0.74 -9.08 16.68
CA ALA A 3 -2.03 -8.98 17.35
C ALA A 3 -2.29 -7.63 18.05
N LYS A 4 -1.28 -6.78 18.22
CA LYS A 4 -1.42 -5.49 18.93
C LYS A 4 -0.75 -4.32 18.21
N LEU A 5 -0.66 -4.37 16.90
CA LEU A 5 0.00 -3.29 16.11
C LEU A 5 -0.51 -1.89 16.41
N TRP A 6 -1.78 -1.76 16.78
CA TRP A 6 -2.44 -0.48 17.01
C TRP A 6 -2.82 -0.24 18.46
N ASP A 7 -2.53 -1.22 19.35
CA ASP A 7 -2.81 -1.20 20.79
C ASP A 7 -1.51 -1.51 21.55
N LEU A 8 -0.56 -0.60 21.49
CA LEU A 8 0.72 -0.70 22.19
C LEU A 8 0.57 -0.12 23.59
N ASP A 9 1.00 -0.86 24.60
CA ASP A 9 1.27 -0.29 25.93
C ASP A 9 2.55 0.56 25.92
N ASP A 10 2.83 1.29 26.99
CA ASP A 10 3.96 2.21 27.05
C ASP A 10 5.30 1.48 26.83
N ALA A 11 5.47 0.29 27.39
CA ALA A 11 6.70 -0.49 27.20
C ALA A 11 6.89 -0.94 25.76
N ALA A 12 5.83 -1.39 25.09
CA ALA A 12 5.87 -1.75 23.69
C ALA A 12 6.07 -0.52 22.79
N TRP A 13 5.51 0.61 23.14
CA TRP A 13 5.73 1.89 22.44
C TRP A 13 7.19 2.31 22.49
N GLU A 14 7.81 2.32 23.68
CA GLU A 14 9.24 2.64 23.82
C GLU A 14 10.12 1.63 23.05
N ALA A 15 9.84 0.34 23.11
CA ALA A 15 10.58 -0.65 22.34
C ALA A 15 10.48 -0.43 20.83
N VAL A 16 9.32 0.02 20.31
CA VAL A 16 9.14 0.39 18.91
C VAL A 16 9.96 1.64 18.58
N ARG A 17 9.95 2.66 19.44
CA ARG A 17 10.75 3.87 19.27
C ARG A 17 12.24 3.55 19.20
N GLU A 18 12.77 2.85 20.19
CA GLU A 18 14.19 2.43 20.24
C GLU A 18 14.58 1.65 18.97
N ARG A 19 13.75 0.67 18.59
CA ARG A 19 14.02 -0.13 17.39
C ARG A 19 14.01 0.71 16.13
N THR A 20 13.08 1.65 16.00
CA THR A 20 13.00 2.55 14.85
C THR A 20 14.20 3.48 14.81
N MET A 21 14.57 4.08 15.94
CA MET A 21 15.76 4.94 16.05
C MET A 21 17.04 4.18 15.70
N SER A 22 17.15 2.90 16.05
CA SER A 22 18.32 2.09 15.69
C SER A 22 18.53 1.90 14.19
N LEU A 23 17.49 2.12 13.38
CA LEU A 23 17.56 2.06 11.92
C LEU A 23 18.02 3.40 11.30
N ARG A 24 17.93 4.49 12.04
CA ARG A 24 18.19 5.85 11.53
C ARG A 24 19.51 5.99 10.77
N PRO A 25 20.65 5.42 11.24
CA PRO A 25 21.91 5.50 10.50
C PRO A 25 21.91 4.82 9.12
N GLN A 26 20.92 3.95 8.84
CA GLN A 26 20.77 3.27 7.55
C GLN A 26 19.80 4.00 6.61
N VAL A 27 19.15 5.07 7.08
CA VAL A 27 18.15 5.82 6.30
C VAL A 27 18.84 6.93 5.51
N GLY A 28 18.87 6.78 4.20
CA GLY A 28 19.49 7.75 3.28
C GLY A 28 18.66 9.02 3.08
N GLY A 29 17.37 9.01 3.40
CA GLY A 29 16.54 10.21 3.29
C GLY A 29 15.04 9.96 3.43
N PHE A 30 14.29 11.06 3.40
CA PHE A 30 12.83 11.08 3.39
C PHE A 30 12.38 11.81 2.13
N PHE A 31 11.52 11.18 1.35
CA PHE A 31 11.17 11.64 0.02
C PHE A 31 9.67 11.86 -0.11
N ASP A 32 9.29 12.83 -0.90
CA ASP A 32 7.94 12.93 -1.47
C ASP A 32 7.77 11.94 -2.63
N TYR A 33 6.62 11.93 -3.28
CA TYR A 33 6.36 11.02 -4.40
C TYR A 33 7.34 11.22 -5.56
N GLY A 34 7.63 12.46 -5.94
CA GLY A 34 8.54 12.76 -7.04
C GLY A 34 9.96 12.32 -6.73
N GLY A 35 10.45 12.61 -5.54
CA GLY A 35 11.74 12.17 -5.04
C GLY A 35 11.85 10.65 -4.97
N THR A 36 10.78 9.95 -4.51
CA THR A 36 10.73 8.50 -4.47
C THR A 36 10.89 7.87 -5.85
N PHE A 37 10.15 8.35 -6.86
CA PHE A 37 10.27 7.86 -8.24
C PHE A 37 11.69 8.01 -8.78
N ASN A 38 12.26 9.20 -8.61
CA ASN A 38 13.60 9.50 -9.13
C ASN A 38 14.69 8.68 -8.43
N SER A 39 14.66 8.61 -7.10
CA SER A 39 15.67 7.91 -6.29
C SER A 39 15.70 6.40 -6.56
N LEU A 40 14.52 5.79 -6.73
CA LEU A 40 14.40 4.37 -7.08
C LEU A 40 14.83 4.11 -8.54
N LYS A 41 14.38 4.95 -9.48
CA LYS A 41 14.68 4.79 -10.90
C LYS A 41 16.18 4.94 -11.20
N ASN A 42 16.84 5.86 -10.51
CA ASN A 42 18.27 6.15 -10.71
C ASN A 42 19.18 5.24 -9.87
N GLY A 43 18.63 4.35 -9.04
CA GLY A 43 19.41 3.49 -8.16
C GLY A 43 20.11 4.21 -7.01
N GLU A 44 19.69 5.44 -6.71
CA GLU A 44 20.19 6.21 -5.56
C GLU A 44 19.76 5.56 -4.25
N MET A 45 18.53 5.03 -4.19
CA MET A 45 18.02 4.25 -3.09
C MET A 45 17.80 2.80 -3.51
N LEU A 46 18.33 1.87 -2.70
CA LEU A 46 18.23 0.44 -2.95
C LEU A 46 16.90 -0.16 -2.43
N ALA A 47 16.28 0.48 -1.45
CA ALA A 47 15.01 0.09 -0.88
C ALA A 47 14.24 1.31 -0.39
N MET A 48 12.92 1.25 -0.49
CA MET A 48 12.01 2.28 0.00
C MET A 48 10.91 1.63 0.83
N CYS A 49 10.69 2.15 2.04
CA CYS A 49 9.65 1.68 2.95
C CYS A 49 8.49 2.67 3.01
N GLY A 50 7.29 2.16 3.30
CA GLY A 50 6.12 3.01 3.57
C GLY A 50 5.40 3.56 2.36
N ILE A 51 5.78 3.14 1.16
CA ILE A 51 5.09 3.47 -0.08
C ILE A 51 4.40 2.21 -0.64
N GLY A 52 3.33 2.40 -1.43
CA GLY A 52 2.60 1.27 -1.98
C GLY A 52 3.31 0.55 -3.13
N ASP A 53 2.93 -0.70 -3.32
CA ASP A 53 3.38 -1.56 -4.42
C ASP A 53 3.08 -0.98 -5.81
N TRP A 54 2.10 -0.08 -5.92
CA TRP A 54 1.76 0.60 -7.16
C TRP A 54 2.93 1.39 -7.78
N ILE A 55 3.81 1.97 -6.96
CA ILE A 55 5.02 2.67 -7.46
C ILE A 55 5.96 1.69 -8.15
N THR A 56 6.20 0.54 -7.53
CA THR A 56 7.01 -0.52 -8.16
C THR A 56 6.43 -0.88 -9.52
N GLY A 57 5.10 -1.07 -9.58
CA GLY A 57 4.42 -1.39 -10.81
C GLY A 57 4.57 -0.36 -11.91
N VAL A 58 4.53 0.92 -11.58
CA VAL A 58 4.75 2.00 -12.54
C VAL A 58 6.20 1.99 -13.03
N LEU A 59 7.16 1.87 -12.13
CA LEU A 59 8.59 1.91 -12.47
C LEU A 59 9.07 0.66 -13.21
N GLU A 60 8.52 -0.53 -12.91
CA GLU A 60 8.80 -1.75 -13.68
C GLU A 60 8.34 -1.63 -15.14
N LYS A 61 7.19 -1.02 -15.39
CA LYS A 61 6.72 -0.74 -16.76
C LYS A 61 7.65 0.20 -17.52
N ASP A 62 8.36 1.07 -16.80
CA ASP A 62 9.40 1.94 -17.35
C ASP A 62 10.78 1.25 -17.45
N GLY A 63 10.87 -0.05 -17.13
CA GLY A 63 12.09 -0.85 -17.23
C GLY A 63 13.02 -0.77 -16.02
N ALA A 64 12.58 -0.20 -14.88
CA ALA A 64 13.38 -0.19 -13.67
C ALA A 64 13.42 -1.59 -13.02
N PRO A 65 14.59 -2.10 -12.57
CA PRO A 65 14.72 -3.44 -11.98
C PRO A 65 14.29 -3.45 -10.51
N LEU A 66 13.01 -3.26 -10.27
CA LEU A 66 12.43 -3.17 -8.94
C LEU A 66 11.43 -4.31 -8.68
N ALA A 67 11.24 -4.63 -7.42
CA ALA A 67 10.20 -5.56 -6.98
C ALA A 67 9.60 -5.12 -5.65
N SER A 68 8.30 -5.32 -5.49
CA SER A 68 7.62 -5.13 -4.20
C SER A 68 7.85 -6.35 -3.32
N VAL A 69 8.17 -6.12 -2.05
CA VAL A 69 8.40 -7.15 -1.05
C VAL A 69 7.54 -6.91 0.18
N ILE A 70 6.82 -7.93 0.60
CA ILE A 70 6.18 -7.98 1.91
C ILE A 70 7.06 -8.84 2.80
N PRO A 71 7.74 -8.25 3.80
CA PRO A 71 8.63 -8.99 4.69
C PRO A 71 7.86 -10.03 5.52
N LYS A 72 8.59 -10.97 6.11
CA LYS A 72 7.98 -12.03 6.95
C LYS A 72 7.23 -11.48 8.17
N GLU A 73 7.63 -10.30 8.63
CA GLU A 73 7.00 -9.57 9.72
C GLU A 73 5.61 -9.03 9.34
N GLY A 74 5.34 -8.91 8.05
CA GLY A 74 4.05 -8.48 7.52
C GLY A 74 4.07 -7.12 6.83
N GLY A 75 2.91 -6.69 6.41
CA GLY A 75 2.68 -5.42 5.75
C GLY A 75 1.39 -4.75 6.21
N ILE A 76 1.19 -3.53 5.76
CA ILE A 76 0.00 -2.73 6.06
C ILE A 76 -0.75 -2.47 4.76
N GLN A 77 -2.06 -2.70 4.79
CA GLN A 77 -2.98 -2.32 3.73
C GLN A 77 -3.75 -1.06 4.11
N TRP A 78 -3.86 -0.15 3.18
CA TRP A 78 -4.86 0.90 3.22
C TRP A 78 -5.90 0.68 2.13
N THR A 79 -7.05 1.30 2.30
CA THR A 79 -8.17 1.21 1.37
C THR A 79 -8.55 2.61 0.93
N GLU A 80 -8.64 2.82 -0.36
CA GLU A 80 -9.21 4.03 -0.93
C GLU A 80 -10.72 3.83 -1.13
N SER A 81 -11.49 4.87 -0.87
CA SER A 81 -12.95 4.82 -0.91
C SER A 81 -13.53 5.96 -1.72
N TYR A 82 -14.55 5.66 -2.49
CA TYR A 82 -15.37 6.68 -3.12
C TYR A 82 -16.43 7.17 -2.15
N CYS A 83 -16.52 8.48 -1.98
CA CYS A 83 -17.51 9.09 -1.09
C CYS A 83 -18.39 10.06 -1.87
N LEU A 84 -19.68 10.04 -1.56
CA LEU A 84 -20.64 11.04 -2.04
C LEU A 84 -20.67 12.21 -1.04
N GLY A 85 -20.44 13.43 -1.52
CA GLY A 85 -20.57 14.63 -0.69
C GLY A 85 -22.01 14.80 -0.19
N LYS A 86 -22.15 15.12 1.10
CA LYS A 86 -23.47 15.36 1.72
C LYS A 86 -24.21 16.47 0.97
N GLY A 87 -25.46 16.22 0.61
CA GLY A 87 -26.31 17.18 -0.12
C GLY A 87 -26.03 17.25 -1.64
N SER A 88 -25.19 16.39 -2.20
CA SER A 88 -24.97 16.34 -3.65
C SER A 88 -26.24 15.94 -4.39
N SER A 89 -26.60 16.69 -5.43
CA SER A 89 -27.67 16.36 -6.37
C SER A 89 -27.25 15.31 -7.43
N LYS A 90 -26.00 14.81 -7.37
CA LYS A 90 -25.42 13.91 -8.37
C LYS A 90 -25.33 12.44 -7.90
N ALA A 91 -26.13 12.07 -6.90
CA ALA A 91 -26.06 10.73 -6.30
C ALA A 91 -26.18 9.58 -7.32
N ASP A 92 -27.07 9.70 -8.30
CA ASP A 92 -27.30 8.64 -9.29
C ASP A 92 -26.12 8.50 -10.26
N ILE A 93 -25.48 9.60 -10.63
CA ILE A 93 -24.27 9.59 -11.47
C ILE A 93 -23.12 8.92 -10.69
N VAL A 94 -22.94 9.27 -9.41
CA VAL A 94 -21.92 8.67 -8.57
C VAL A 94 -22.15 7.17 -8.38
N LYS A 95 -23.40 6.74 -8.16
CA LYS A 95 -23.73 5.30 -8.09
C LYS A 95 -23.37 4.57 -9.37
N THR A 96 -23.74 5.14 -10.53
CA THR A 96 -23.41 4.55 -11.85
C THR A 96 -21.88 4.43 -12.03
N PHE A 97 -21.13 5.47 -11.65
CA PHE A 97 -19.67 5.44 -11.68
C PHE A 97 -19.10 4.35 -10.77
N ILE A 98 -19.56 4.26 -9.52
CA ILE A 98 -19.12 3.22 -8.57
C ILE A 98 -19.45 1.81 -9.10
N GLN A 99 -20.64 1.62 -9.67
CA GLN A 99 -21.02 0.33 -10.29
C GLN A 99 -20.09 -0.04 -11.44
N TYR A 100 -19.72 0.92 -12.28
CA TYR A 100 -18.73 0.69 -13.34
C TYR A 100 -17.37 0.33 -12.73
N MET A 101 -16.87 1.08 -11.75
CA MET A 101 -15.57 0.81 -11.11
C MET A 101 -15.50 -0.56 -10.44
N LEU A 102 -16.64 -1.09 -9.94
CA LEU A 102 -16.72 -2.43 -9.35
C LEU A 102 -17.00 -3.54 -10.39
N SER A 103 -17.30 -3.19 -11.62
CA SER A 103 -17.49 -4.18 -12.69
C SER A 103 -16.15 -4.83 -13.08
N PRO A 104 -16.16 -6.03 -13.69
CA PRO A 104 -14.95 -6.65 -14.19
C PRO A 104 -14.11 -5.74 -15.08
N GLU A 105 -14.74 -5.02 -16.00
CA GLU A 105 -14.07 -4.07 -16.89
C GLU A 105 -13.44 -2.90 -16.13
N GLY A 106 -14.21 -2.25 -15.25
CA GLY A 106 -13.72 -1.12 -14.45
C GLY A 106 -12.53 -1.52 -13.56
N GLN A 107 -12.56 -2.72 -12.99
CA GLN A 107 -11.48 -3.26 -12.19
C GLN A 107 -10.21 -3.49 -13.02
N VAL A 108 -10.32 -4.04 -14.24
CA VAL A 108 -9.19 -4.18 -15.16
C VAL A 108 -8.62 -2.81 -15.53
N LYS A 109 -9.48 -1.83 -15.86
CA LYS A 109 -9.03 -0.46 -16.16
C LYS A 109 -8.31 0.19 -14.98
N SER A 110 -8.80 -0.03 -13.76
CA SER A 110 -8.14 0.45 -12.53
C SER A 110 -6.77 -0.18 -12.33
N ALA A 111 -6.64 -1.50 -12.53
CA ALA A 111 -5.36 -2.21 -12.43
C ALA A 111 -4.34 -1.79 -13.50
N GLN A 112 -4.82 -1.37 -14.67
CA GLN A 112 -3.98 -0.93 -15.79
C GLN A 112 -3.69 0.56 -15.81
N MET A 113 -4.15 1.34 -14.81
CA MET A 113 -3.87 2.79 -14.76
C MET A 113 -2.38 3.06 -14.79
N ALA A 114 -1.96 3.97 -15.66
CA ALA A 114 -0.55 4.29 -15.83
C ALA A 114 0.05 5.02 -14.63
N ALA A 115 -0.72 5.91 -13.99
CA ALA A 115 -0.23 6.76 -12.93
C ALA A 115 -0.42 6.19 -11.52
N TYR A 116 -1.49 5.43 -11.31
CA TYR A 116 -1.86 4.92 -9.98
C TYR A 116 -2.65 3.61 -10.09
N PRO A 117 -2.02 2.51 -10.50
CA PRO A 117 -2.68 1.22 -10.63
C PRO A 117 -3.15 0.69 -9.28
N GLY A 118 -4.38 0.19 -9.25
CA GLY A 118 -4.97 -0.43 -8.06
C GLY A 118 -5.10 -1.95 -8.19
N ASN A 119 -5.09 -2.66 -7.08
CA ASN A 119 -5.40 -4.08 -7.07
C ASN A 119 -6.90 -4.32 -7.30
N CYS A 120 -7.26 -5.35 -8.07
CA CYS A 120 -8.64 -5.75 -8.24
C CYS A 120 -9.22 -6.25 -6.91
N ILE A 121 -10.32 -5.64 -6.47
CA ILE A 121 -10.96 -5.96 -5.19
C ILE A 121 -12.16 -6.91 -5.33
N THR A 122 -12.61 -7.18 -6.56
CA THR A 122 -13.72 -8.10 -6.82
C THR A 122 -13.22 -9.39 -7.48
N LYS A 123 -13.88 -10.52 -7.17
CA LYS A 123 -13.57 -11.81 -7.81
C LYS A 123 -13.68 -11.73 -9.32
N GLY A 124 -14.74 -11.07 -9.83
CA GLY A 124 -14.95 -10.88 -11.26
C GLY A 124 -13.87 -10.03 -11.92
N GLY A 125 -13.41 -8.98 -11.23
CA GLY A 125 -12.30 -8.13 -11.69
C GLY A 125 -10.98 -8.90 -11.78
N ARG A 126 -10.64 -9.68 -10.75
CA ARG A 126 -9.43 -10.53 -10.78
C ARG A 126 -9.47 -11.56 -11.91
N ALA A 127 -10.59 -12.27 -12.06
CA ALA A 127 -10.76 -13.23 -13.16
C ALA A 127 -10.64 -12.56 -14.52
N ALA A 128 -11.23 -11.37 -14.70
CA ALA A 128 -11.12 -10.61 -15.92
C ALA A 128 -9.68 -10.13 -16.19
N LEU A 129 -8.96 -9.67 -15.18
CA LEU A 129 -7.56 -9.27 -15.31
C LEU A 129 -6.69 -10.46 -15.76
N VAL A 130 -6.83 -11.62 -15.12
CA VAL A 130 -6.10 -12.85 -15.52
C VAL A 130 -6.42 -13.26 -16.96
N ALA A 131 -7.67 -13.08 -17.39
CA ALA A 131 -8.10 -13.46 -18.74
C ALA A 131 -7.65 -12.46 -19.81
N THR A 132 -7.55 -11.18 -19.50
CA THR A 132 -7.29 -10.11 -20.48
C THR A 132 -5.86 -9.57 -20.44
N ASP A 133 -5.21 -9.64 -19.28
CA ASP A 133 -3.84 -9.15 -19.06
C ASP A 133 -3.16 -9.98 -17.96
N ARG A 134 -2.82 -11.21 -18.33
CA ARG A 134 -2.19 -12.14 -17.40
C ARG A 134 -0.84 -11.63 -16.89
N ALA A 135 -0.08 -10.93 -17.74
CA ALA A 135 1.22 -10.38 -17.36
C ALA A 135 1.07 -9.35 -16.21
N GLU A 136 0.07 -8.48 -16.30
CA GLU A 136 -0.24 -7.53 -15.22
C GLU A 136 -0.73 -8.23 -13.95
N ALA A 137 -1.57 -9.27 -14.08
CA ALA A 137 -2.01 -10.06 -12.94
C ALA A 137 -0.84 -10.75 -12.21
N GLU A 138 0.11 -11.32 -12.95
CA GLU A 138 1.32 -11.95 -12.41
C GLU A 138 2.26 -10.92 -11.76
N ARG A 139 2.49 -9.80 -12.43
CA ARG A 139 3.30 -8.70 -11.92
C ARG A 139 2.79 -8.15 -10.57
N THR A 140 1.48 -8.10 -10.41
CA THR A 140 0.82 -7.60 -9.18
C THR A 140 0.46 -8.70 -8.20
N ASN A 141 0.93 -9.93 -8.43
CA ASN A 141 0.64 -11.12 -7.60
C ASN A 141 -0.86 -11.45 -7.47
N GLN A 142 -1.70 -11.05 -8.41
CA GLN A 142 -3.16 -11.23 -8.37
C GLN A 142 -3.62 -12.51 -9.06
N VAL A 143 -2.80 -13.55 -9.05
CA VAL A 143 -3.12 -14.87 -9.61
C VAL A 143 -3.40 -15.84 -8.48
N ASP A 144 -4.49 -16.60 -8.58
CA ASP A 144 -4.87 -17.59 -7.58
C ASP A 144 -3.75 -18.64 -7.40
N GLY A 145 -3.46 -18.96 -6.14
CA GLY A 145 -2.38 -19.87 -5.76
C GLY A 145 -0.98 -19.23 -5.67
N ASN A 146 -0.84 -17.95 -6.01
CA ASN A 146 0.40 -17.25 -5.74
C ASN A 146 0.56 -17.01 -4.23
N PRO A 147 1.66 -17.46 -3.59
CA PRO A 147 1.89 -17.27 -2.15
C PRO A 147 2.05 -15.80 -1.75
N MET A 148 2.33 -14.93 -2.71
CA MET A 148 2.41 -13.48 -2.51
C MET A 148 1.11 -12.75 -2.88
N ASP A 149 0.02 -13.48 -3.18
CA ASP A 149 -1.27 -12.85 -3.44
C ASP A 149 -1.75 -12.05 -2.22
N PRO A 150 -2.05 -10.75 -2.38
CA PRO A 150 -2.46 -9.89 -1.28
C PRO A 150 -3.66 -10.42 -0.48
N ILE A 151 -4.64 -11.05 -1.16
CA ILE A 151 -5.81 -11.63 -0.49
C ILE A 151 -5.41 -12.82 0.39
N THR A 152 -4.50 -13.66 -0.10
CA THR A 152 -3.95 -14.78 0.68
C THR A 152 -3.18 -14.25 1.88
N LEU A 153 -2.31 -13.27 1.70
CA LEU A 153 -1.52 -12.68 2.79
C LEU A 153 -2.39 -11.98 3.86
N ILE A 154 -3.52 -11.39 3.47
CA ILE A 154 -4.50 -10.83 4.41
C ILE A 154 -5.16 -11.95 5.23
N LYS A 155 -5.61 -13.02 4.58
CA LYS A 155 -6.23 -14.18 5.25
C LYS A 155 -5.27 -14.87 6.22
N ASP A 156 -4.00 -14.94 5.86
CA ASP A 156 -2.94 -15.55 6.67
C ASP A 156 -2.45 -14.62 7.80
N GLY A 157 -3.02 -13.42 7.92
CA GLY A 157 -2.66 -12.44 8.95
C GLY A 157 -1.27 -11.81 8.78
N ARG A 158 -0.70 -11.88 7.59
CA ARG A 158 0.58 -11.23 7.23
C ARG A 158 0.39 -9.79 6.76
N ILE A 159 -0.78 -9.45 6.24
CA ILE A 159 -1.15 -8.07 5.90
C ILE A 159 -2.26 -7.63 6.84
N HIS A 160 -2.07 -6.47 7.46
CA HIS A 160 -2.99 -5.88 8.42
C HIS A 160 -3.62 -4.62 7.85
N TYR A 161 -4.89 -4.40 8.16
CA TYR A 161 -5.53 -3.12 7.85
C TYR A 161 -4.93 -2.00 8.68
N ARG A 162 -4.74 -0.85 8.07
CA ARG A 162 -4.37 0.36 8.77
C ARG A 162 -5.48 0.79 9.72
N ASN A 163 -5.14 0.99 10.99
CA ASN A 163 -6.04 1.45 12.05
C ASN A 163 -5.49 2.69 12.73
N ILE A 164 -6.33 3.31 13.54
CA ILE A 164 -5.94 4.41 14.43
C ILE A 164 -5.33 3.78 15.69
N PRO A 165 -4.18 4.27 16.17
CA PRO A 165 -3.62 3.85 17.46
C PRO A 165 -4.61 4.06 18.62
N VAL A 166 -4.60 3.14 19.58
CA VAL A 166 -5.54 3.16 20.71
C VAL A 166 -4.98 3.99 21.87
N ASN A 167 -3.73 3.79 22.23
CA ASN A 167 -3.12 4.40 23.43
C ASN A 167 -2.30 5.66 23.12
N GLN A 168 -1.60 5.66 21.99
CA GLN A 168 -0.82 6.83 21.58
C GLN A 168 -1.68 7.81 20.81
N THR A 169 -1.54 9.08 21.11
CA THR A 169 -2.21 10.18 20.41
C THR A 169 -1.54 10.44 19.05
N LEU A 170 -2.22 11.21 18.20
CA LEU A 170 -1.61 11.70 16.96
C LEU A 170 -0.40 12.61 17.25
N GLU A 171 -0.40 13.33 18.36
CA GLU A 171 0.70 14.18 18.82
C GLU A 171 1.92 13.32 19.13
N ASP A 172 1.78 12.24 19.91
CA ASP A 172 2.89 11.30 20.22
C ASP A 172 3.55 10.76 18.96
N TRP A 173 2.75 10.39 17.95
CA TRP A 173 3.28 9.89 16.67
C TRP A 173 3.98 11.00 15.87
N ASN A 174 3.42 12.21 15.84
CA ASN A 174 4.02 13.33 15.11
C ASN A 174 5.32 13.80 15.78
N ASP A 175 5.38 13.81 17.09
CA ASP A 175 6.58 14.16 17.84
C ASP A 175 7.68 13.15 17.61
N PHE A 176 7.36 11.86 17.72
CA PHE A 176 8.32 10.82 17.41
C PHE A 176 8.79 10.86 15.94
N TRP A 177 7.89 11.11 14.99
CA TRP A 177 8.25 11.26 13.59
C TRP A 177 9.18 12.45 13.35
N SER A 178 8.93 13.54 14.06
CA SER A 178 9.78 14.74 13.99
C SER A 178 11.16 14.48 14.60
N GLU A 179 11.22 13.83 15.74
CA GLU A 179 12.47 13.36 16.36
C GLU A 179 13.25 12.46 15.39
N TYR A 180 12.60 11.44 14.83
CA TYR A 180 13.25 10.48 13.92
C TYR A 180 13.82 11.14 12.67
N LYS A 181 13.11 12.12 12.08
CA LYS A 181 13.61 12.83 10.91
C LYS A 181 14.84 13.69 11.20
N ASN A 182 14.95 14.21 12.39
CA ASN A 182 16.02 15.15 12.79
C ASN A 182 17.22 14.47 13.48
N ALA A 183 17.13 13.18 13.74
CA ALA A 183 18.22 12.37 14.31
C ALA A 183 19.29 11.95 13.20
#